data_ac5c0f04e14724b894d10fa9d582a9ca
#
_entry.id   ac5c0f04e14724b894d10fa9d582a9ca
#
_cell.length_a   1.000
_cell.length_b   1.000
_cell.length_c   1.000
_cell.angle_alpha   90.00
_cell.angle_beta   90.00
_cell.angle_gamma   90.00
#
_symmetry.space_group_name_H-M   'P 1'
#
loop_
_entity.id
_entity.type
_entity.pdbx_description
1 polymer ?
#
loop_
_entity_poly.entity_id
_entity_poly.type
_entity_poly.pdbx_seq_one_letter_code
_entity_poly.pdbx_strand_id
1 'polypeptide(L)'
;MLRLIVFLSTQFMFIEVMASENIKPQNRGIASTAHPLATQAAADIYRQGGNSVDAAITVSFVLSVVEPTMSGLGGRAQAILRTATGDFIGYNGMTEIPQGFVKTENMPNSGYSTIATPGLIALLWDMHEEYGELPFEELLKPAIKYAEKGFYILPGEAERHKSAVSEINKSKGMADAFLKSDGSSFVSGELLRQPVLAHTLKQIADDGADAFYEGEIAKLMSQDIIDNGGFVTLQDLEDYQVLPGRYISIPYRDFNIHTLAAPAGGGLIAKTFMLLNTFDVANMDERRWAALVSQALAISIESMSDNYYEKDLDVLLDQTWASKERKRISMPRSSSSVRSLDISFSKKFDTNWVGEPGAHTSHFVTADCSGLAVSLTQTIGPVFGAKAATPNLGFAYAATMGGYLRTGPQIPGERPRTAIAPVFVTKNNKIVLALGAAGGIRIPSAIVQTISRFIDQGKTLFEAIAAPRIHPK
;
A
#
# COMPACT_ATOMS: atom_id res chain seq x y z
N MET A 1 -78.22 -25.24 -47.84
CA MET A 1 -76.85 -25.58 -47.40
C MET A 1 -76.04 -24.32 -47.37
N LEU A 2 -75.88 -23.74 -46.20
CA LEU A 2 -75.21 -22.45 -46.00
C LEU A 2 -73.74 -22.78 -45.59
N ARG A 3 -72.74 -22.34 -46.36
CA ARG A 3 -71.32 -22.46 -45.99
C ARG A 3 -70.87 -21.14 -45.37
N LEU A 4 -70.58 -21.20 -44.10
CA LEU A 4 -70.01 -20.11 -43.29
C LEU A 4 -68.49 -20.03 -43.61
N ILE A 5 -68.03 -18.91 -44.16
CA ILE A 5 -66.60 -18.62 -44.35
C ILE A 5 -66.17 -17.75 -43.18
N VAL A 6 -65.33 -18.36 -42.32
CA VAL A 6 -64.65 -17.62 -41.20
C VAL A 6 -63.35 -17.00 -41.75
N PHE A 7 -63.28 -15.70 -41.76
CA PHE A 7 -62.06 -14.96 -42.01
C PHE A 7 -61.25 -14.91 -40.67
N LEU A 8 -60.10 -15.61 -40.65
CA LEU A 8 -59.12 -15.40 -39.60
C LEU A 8 -58.20 -14.25 -40.02
N SER A 9 -58.34 -13.09 -39.36
CA SER A 9 -57.41 -12.01 -39.45
C SER A 9 -56.22 -12.29 -38.55
N THR A 10 -55.10 -12.69 -39.13
CA THR A 10 -53.82 -12.77 -38.44
C THR A 10 -53.24 -11.36 -38.32
N GLN A 11 -53.38 -10.76 -37.13
CA GLN A 11 -52.59 -9.61 -36.75
C GLN A 11 -51.14 -10.05 -36.53
N PHE A 12 -50.27 -9.68 -37.42
CA PHE A 12 -48.81 -9.71 -37.17
C PHE A 12 -48.50 -8.60 -36.19
N MET A 13 -48.24 -8.99 -34.95
CA MET A 13 -47.68 -8.12 -33.95
C MET A 13 -46.18 -8.01 -34.26
N PHE A 14 -45.78 -6.88 -34.83
CA PHE A 14 -44.38 -6.49 -34.92
C PHE A 14 -43.89 -6.22 -33.51
N ILE A 15 -43.18 -7.17 -32.92
CA ILE A 15 -42.34 -6.90 -31.76
C ILE A 15 -41.15 -6.14 -32.32
N GLU A 16 -41.12 -4.81 -32.14
CA GLU A 16 -39.90 -4.04 -32.20
C GLU A 16 -38.97 -4.61 -31.13
N VAL A 17 -37.99 -5.37 -31.57
CA VAL A 17 -36.81 -5.67 -30.75
C VAL A 17 -36.12 -4.34 -30.55
N MET A 18 -36.39 -3.68 -29.44
CA MET A 18 -35.57 -2.57 -28.97
C MET A 18 -34.14 -3.05 -29.04
N ALA A 19 -33.34 -2.38 -29.88
CA ALA A 19 -31.92 -2.61 -29.93
C ALA A 19 -31.40 -2.55 -28.47
N SER A 20 -30.84 -3.65 -28.03
CA SER A 20 -30.16 -3.67 -26.74
C SER A 20 -29.13 -2.56 -26.80
N GLU A 21 -29.31 -1.56 -25.94
CA GLU A 21 -28.23 -0.66 -25.60
C GLU A 21 -27.00 -1.54 -25.41
N ASN A 22 -25.89 -1.14 -26.04
CA ASN A 22 -24.60 -1.81 -25.91
C ASN A 22 -24.24 -1.83 -24.42
N ILE A 23 -24.70 -2.87 -23.72
CA ILE A 23 -24.20 -3.19 -22.39
C ILE A 23 -22.74 -3.53 -22.66
N LYS A 24 -21.85 -2.57 -22.39
CA LYS A 24 -20.41 -2.84 -22.34
C LYS A 24 -20.25 -4.12 -21.54
N PRO A 25 -19.47 -5.11 -21.99
CA PRO A 25 -19.25 -6.31 -21.22
C PRO A 25 -18.83 -5.85 -19.83
N GLN A 26 -19.63 -6.20 -18.80
CA GLN A 26 -19.33 -5.80 -17.43
C GLN A 26 -17.89 -6.19 -17.16
N ASN A 27 -17.03 -5.22 -16.85
CA ASN A 27 -15.64 -5.48 -16.49
C ASN A 27 -15.65 -6.41 -15.27
N ARG A 28 -15.28 -7.66 -15.50
CA ARG A 28 -15.17 -8.63 -14.42
C ARG A 28 -13.80 -8.46 -13.81
N GLY A 29 -13.77 -8.13 -12.55
CA GLY A 29 -12.53 -7.95 -11.81
C GLY A 29 -12.57 -8.62 -10.44
N ILE A 30 -11.42 -8.70 -9.83
CA ILE A 30 -11.23 -9.17 -8.46
C ILE A 30 -10.47 -8.11 -7.67
N ALA A 31 -10.77 -8.01 -6.38
CA ALA A 31 -10.03 -7.17 -5.46
C ALA A 31 -9.81 -7.92 -4.14
N SER A 32 -8.63 -7.72 -3.56
CA SER A 32 -8.31 -8.13 -2.19
C SER A 32 -7.81 -6.91 -1.44
N THR A 33 -8.51 -6.53 -0.38
CA THR A 33 -8.25 -5.29 0.37
C THR A 33 -8.22 -5.54 1.87
N ALA A 34 -7.72 -4.57 2.62
CA ALA A 34 -7.63 -4.65 4.07
C ALA A 34 -8.99 -4.51 4.80
N HIS A 35 -10.04 -3.98 4.11
CA HIS A 35 -11.34 -3.72 4.73
C HIS A 35 -12.51 -4.18 3.84
N PRO A 36 -13.56 -4.86 4.39
CA PRO A 36 -14.70 -5.35 3.61
C PRO A 36 -15.40 -4.27 2.77
N LEU A 37 -15.56 -3.05 3.31
CA LEU A 37 -16.19 -1.94 2.60
C LEU A 37 -15.38 -1.50 1.37
N ALA A 38 -14.05 -1.56 1.44
CA ALA A 38 -13.19 -1.27 0.30
C ALA A 38 -13.29 -2.35 -0.78
N THR A 39 -13.37 -3.64 -0.39
CA THR A 39 -13.61 -4.74 -1.33
C THR A 39 -14.97 -4.59 -2.02
N GLN A 40 -16.01 -4.22 -1.26
CA GLN A 40 -17.34 -3.98 -1.83
C GLN A 40 -17.33 -2.81 -2.82
N ALA A 41 -16.65 -1.71 -2.49
CA ALA A 41 -16.53 -0.56 -3.37
C ALA A 41 -15.83 -0.90 -4.69
N ALA A 42 -14.75 -1.69 -4.66
CA ALA A 42 -14.10 -2.20 -5.87
C ALA A 42 -15.07 -3.02 -6.74
N ALA A 43 -15.85 -3.91 -6.12
CA ALA A 43 -16.85 -4.70 -6.84
C ALA A 43 -17.95 -3.83 -7.47
N ASP A 44 -18.33 -2.72 -6.83
CA ASP A 44 -19.30 -1.76 -7.36
C ASP A 44 -18.73 -1.01 -8.57
N ILE A 45 -17.46 -0.62 -8.54
CA ILE A 45 -16.76 0.01 -9.67
C ILE A 45 -16.71 -0.93 -10.87
N TYR A 46 -16.34 -2.20 -10.70
CA TYR A 46 -16.36 -3.17 -11.80
C TYR A 46 -17.77 -3.35 -12.39
N ARG A 47 -18.83 -3.34 -11.57
CA ARG A 47 -20.22 -3.40 -12.06
C ARG A 47 -20.62 -2.16 -12.86
N GLN A 48 -20.04 -1.02 -12.58
CA GLN A 48 -20.25 0.24 -13.32
C GLN A 48 -19.43 0.29 -14.62
N GLY A 49 -18.61 -0.72 -14.88
CA GLY A 49 -17.78 -0.80 -16.09
C GLY A 49 -16.38 -0.22 -15.93
N GLY A 50 -15.98 0.17 -14.71
CA GLY A 50 -14.63 0.62 -14.42
C GLY A 50 -13.61 -0.52 -14.53
N ASN A 51 -12.34 -0.16 -14.72
CA ASN A 51 -11.22 -1.08 -14.82
C ASN A 51 -10.49 -1.28 -13.48
N SER A 52 -9.36 -1.97 -13.48
CA SER A 52 -8.58 -2.24 -12.27
C SER A 52 -7.92 -1.01 -11.65
N VAL A 53 -7.65 0.02 -12.43
CA VAL A 53 -7.12 1.30 -11.92
C VAL A 53 -8.24 2.08 -11.23
N ASP A 54 -9.41 2.17 -11.82
CA ASP A 54 -10.59 2.80 -11.20
C ASP A 54 -10.92 2.13 -9.85
N ALA A 55 -10.93 0.79 -9.84
CA ALA A 55 -11.15 0.02 -8.61
C ALA A 55 -10.05 0.29 -7.56
N ALA A 56 -8.78 0.38 -7.97
CA ALA A 56 -7.66 0.67 -7.07
C ALA A 56 -7.77 2.07 -6.44
N ILE A 57 -8.11 3.08 -7.22
CA ILE A 57 -8.30 4.46 -6.77
C ILE A 57 -9.44 4.51 -5.74
N THR A 58 -10.59 3.91 -6.07
CA THR A 58 -11.74 3.84 -5.15
C THR A 58 -11.38 3.13 -3.85
N VAL A 59 -10.69 1.99 -3.91
CA VAL A 59 -10.21 1.26 -2.72
C VAL A 59 -9.30 2.14 -1.87
N SER A 60 -8.37 2.88 -2.49
CA SER A 60 -7.45 3.76 -1.79
C SER A 60 -8.17 4.86 -1.00
N PHE A 61 -9.14 5.54 -1.62
CA PHE A 61 -9.96 6.56 -0.95
C PHE A 61 -10.85 5.96 0.15
N VAL A 62 -11.48 4.81 -0.10
CA VAL A 62 -12.29 4.15 0.93
C VAL A 62 -11.44 3.73 2.13
N LEU A 63 -10.25 3.14 1.91
CA LEU A 63 -9.33 2.79 3.01
C LEU A 63 -8.88 4.02 3.80
N SER A 64 -8.69 5.17 3.13
CA SER A 64 -8.35 6.42 3.81
C SER A 64 -9.47 6.92 4.75
N VAL A 65 -10.73 6.49 4.53
CA VAL A 65 -11.88 6.78 5.38
C VAL A 65 -12.03 5.73 6.49
N VAL A 66 -11.98 4.43 6.14
CA VAL A 66 -12.39 3.34 7.04
C VAL A 66 -11.23 2.74 7.85
N GLU A 67 -9.98 3.05 7.49
CA GLU A 67 -8.75 2.67 8.21
C GLU A 67 -7.86 3.91 8.51
N PRO A 68 -8.39 4.99 9.12
CA PRO A 68 -7.64 6.23 9.31
C PRO A 68 -6.41 6.08 10.21
N THR A 69 -6.30 4.99 10.98
CA THR A 69 -5.10 4.67 11.77
C THR A 69 -3.95 4.14 10.93
N MET A 70 -4.20 3.67 9.70
CA MET A 70 -3.27 2.94 8.85
C MET A 70 -2.86 3.73 7.62
N SER A 71 -3.81 4.44 7.01
CA SER A 71 -3.67 5.20 5.78
C SER A 71 -4.55 6.45 5.79
N GLY A 72 -4.33 7.39 4.88
CA GLY A 72 -5.08 8.64 4.82
C GLY A 72 -4.57 9.55 3.72
N LEU A 73 -5.33 10.61 3.40
CA LEU A 73 -5.02 11.55 2.31
C LEU A 73 -3.65 12.23 2.49
N GLY A 74 -3.27 12.55 3.74
CA GLY A 74 -1.95 13.08 4.08
C GLY A 74 -0.81 12.05 4.06
N GLY A 75 -1.01 10.94 3.37
CA GLY A 75 -0.12 9.77 3.32
C GLY A 75 0.76 9.69 2.08
N ARG A 76 1.29 8.48 1.89
CA ARG A 76 2.17 8.09 0.80
C ARG A 76 1.85 6.70 0.28
N ALA A 77 2.26 6.41 -0.96
CA ALA A 77 2.07 5.10 -1.56
C ALA A 77 3.20 4.70 -2.51
N GLN A 78 3.28 3.40 -2.75
CA GLN A 78 4.01 2.78 -3.85
C GLN A 78 3.04 1.85 -4.59
N ALA A 79 3.02 1.94 -5.90
CA ALA A 79 2.20 1.07 -6.72
C ALA A 79 3.03 0.43 -7.84
N ILE A 80 2.71 -0.82 -8.15
CA ILE A 80 3.13 -1.48 -9.37
C ILE A 80 1.86 -1.84 -10.15
N LEU A 81 1.82 -1.42 -11.41
CA LEU A 81 0.75 -1.69 -12.35
C LEU A 81 1.26 -2.66 -13.40
N ARG A 82 0.47 -3.68 -13.74
CA ARG A 82 0.66 -4.50 -14.91
C ARG A 82 -0.37 -4.09 -15.96
N THR A 83 0.11 -3.66 -17.12
CA THR A 83 -0.78 -3.28 -18.23
C THR A 83 -1.48 -4.51 -18.82
N ALA A 84 -2.52 -4.29 -19.62
CA ALA A 84 -3.19 -5.34 -20.39
C ALA A 84 -2.23 -6.04 -21.38
N THR A 85 -1.20 -5.34 -21.86
CA THR A 85 -0.14 -5.88 -22.76
C THR A 85 0.87 -6.74 -22.02
N GLY A 86 0.93 -6.63 -20.69
CA GLY A 86 1.82 -7.41 -19.83
C GLY A 86 3.06 -6.68 -19.34
N ASP A 87 3.18 -5.39 -19.63
CA ASP A 87 4.26 -4.54 -19.15
C ASP A 87 4.03 -4.12 -17.69
N PHE A 88 5.13 -3.86 -16.97
CA PHE A 88 5.06 -3.41 -15.58
C PHE A 88 5.53 -1.97 -15.44
N ILE A 89 4.73 -1.16 -14.75
CA ILE A 89 4.99 0.25 -14.48
C ILE A 89 4.99 0.46 -12.98
N GLY A 90 5.98 1.18 -12.48
CA GLY A 90 6.06 1.56 -11.07
C GLY A 90 5.70 3.02 -10.85
N TYR A 91 4.96 3.31 -9.78
CA TYR A 91 4.62 4.66 -9.31
C TYR A 91 5.19 4.88 -7.92
N ASN A 92 5.87 6.01 -7.74
CA ASN A 92 6.46 6.41 -6.48
C ASN A 92 5.81 7.71 -5.96
N GLY A 93 4.70 7.57 -5.23
CA GLY A 93 4.00 8.61 -4.50
C GLY A 93 4.42 8.64 -3.02
N MET A 94 5.72 8.52 -2.74
CA MET A 94 6.25 8.68 -1.38
C MET A 94 6.20 10.13 -0.96
N THR A 95 6.07 10.37 0.34
CA THR A 95 6.23 11.73 0.89
C THR A 95 7.62 12.27 0.57
N GLU A 96 7.69 13.57 0.25
CA GLU A 96 8.93 14.28 -0.06
C GLU A 96 9.34 15.20 1.08
N ILE A 97 10.63 15.21 1.40
CA ILE A 97 11.17 16.07 2.45
C ILE A 97 11.10 17.53 2.00
N PRO A 98 10.42 18.44 2.73
CA PRO A 98 10.26 19.83 2.36
C PRO A 98 11.60 20.56 2.19
N GLN A 99 11.65 21.54 1.29
CA GLN A 99 12.88 22.29 1.01
C GLN A 99 13.43 23.04 2.23
N GLY A 100 12.54 23.50 3.12
CA GLY A 100 12.91 24.20 4.35
C GLY A 100 13.28 23.29 5.53
N PHE A 101 13.35 21.96 5.35
CA PHE A 101 13.58 21.03 6.45
C PHE A 101 14.99 21.17 7.05
N VAL A 102 15.04 21.30 8.38
CA VAL A 102 16.28 21.32 9.15
C VAL A 102 16.27 20.18 10.16
N LYS A 103 17.19 19.22 9.99
CA LYS A 103 17.36 18.10 10.91
C LYS A 103 17.99 18.57 12.22
N THR A 104 17.35 18.24 13.35
CA THR A 104 17.89 18.46 14.69
C THR A 104 18.29 17.14 15.34
N GLU A 105 19.15 17.18 16.39
CA GLU A 105 19.62 15.97 17.08
C GLU A 105 18.48 15.15 17.72
N ASN A 106 17.45 15.83 18.21
CA ASN A 106 16.34 15.25 18.96
C ASN A 106 15.00 15.41 18.22
N MET A 107 14.90 14.87 17.01
CA MET A 107 13.64 14.86 16.27
C MET A 107 12.58 14.02 16.98
N PRO A 108 11.34 14.53 17.16
CA PRO A 108 10.26 13.76 17.77
C PRO A 108 9.78 12.62 16.85
N ASN A 109 9.05 11.64 17.42
CA ASN A 109 8.43 10.55 16.65
C ASN A 109 7.07 10.94 16.04
N SER A 110 6.48 12.05 16.46
CA SER A 110 5.17 12.55 16.00
C SER A 110 5.10 14.05 16.13
N GLY A 111 4.06 14.67 15.60
CA GLY A 111 3.84 16.10 15.57
C GLY A 111 4.19 16.72 14.22
N TYR A 112 3.91 18.02 14.09
CA TYR A 112 3.98 18.74 12.81
C TYR A 112 5.38 18.74 12.18
N SER A 113 6.44 18.76 12.98
CA SER A 113 7.83 18.68 12.48
C SER A 113 8.20 17.35 11.82
N THR A 114 7.35 16.32 11.94
CA THR A 114 7.56 15.02 11.28
C THR A 114 6.81 14.89 9.95
N ILE A 115 6.02 15.88 9.57
CA ILE A 115 5.22 15.89 8.35
C ILE A 115 6.10 16.24 7.15
N ALA A 116 6.05 15.43 6.12
CA ALA A 116 6.60 15.70 4.80
C ALA A 116 5.49 15.88 3.78
N THR A 117 5.79 16.44 2.61
CA THR A 117 4.81 16.68 1.54
C THR A 117 4.11 15.39 1.15
N PRO A 118 2.79 15.28 1.26
CA PRO A 118 2.04 14.06 0.95
C PRO A 118 2.11 13.70 -0.55
N GLY A 119 2.06 12.40 -0.86
CA GLY A 119 2.15 11.97 -2.26
C GLY A 119 1.05 11.00 -2.71
N LEU A 120 0.12 10.60 -1.82
CA LEU A 120 -0.90 9.63 -2.17
C LEU A 120 -1.84 10.14 -3.26
N ILE A 121 -2.35 11.37 -3.12
CA ILE A 121 -3.36 11.92 -4.04
C ILE A 121 -2.78 12.11 -5.44
N ALA A 122 -1.57 12.65 -5.56
CA ALA A 122 -0.90 12.79 -6.85
C ALA A 122 -0.69 11.44 -7.53
N LEU A 123 -0.26 10.39 -6.79
CA LEU A 123 -0.11 9.06 -7.36
C LEU A 123 -1.43 8.49 -7.91
N LEU A 124 -2.53 8.68 -7.18
CA LEU A 124 -3.85 8.21 -7.63
C LEU A 124 -4.34 8.99 -8.85
N TRP A 125 -4.06 10.29 -8.88
CA TRP A 125 -4.39 11.15 -10.01
C TRP A 125 -3.62 10.76 -11.27
N ASP A 126 -2.28 10.62 -11.19
CA ASP A 126 -1.46 10.20 -12.34
C ASP A 126 -1.90 8.83 -12.89
N MET A 127 -2.20 7.88 -12.00
CA MET A 127 -2.72 6.58 -12.43
C MET A 127 -4.08 6.70 -13.13
N HIS A 128 -4.93 7.62 -12.68
CA HIS A 128 -6.24 7.88 -13.32
C HIS A 128 -6.08 8.51 -14.70
N GLU A 129 -5.27 9.57 -14.82
CA GLU A 129 -5.03 10.25 -16.09
C GLU A 129 -4.49 9.31 -17.18
N GLU A 130 -3.67 8.32 -16.77
CA GLU A 130 -3.02 7.41 -17.73
C GLU A 130 -3.85 6.17 -18.04
N TYR A 131 -4.61 5.63 -17.06
CA TYR A 131 -5.29 4.33 -17.17
C TYR A 131 -6.75 4.31 -16.69
N GLY A 132 -7.28 5.40 -16.16
CA GLY A 132 -8.67 5.47 -15.70
C GLY A 132 -9.68 5.41 -16.84
N GLU A 133 -10.83 4.80 -16.64
CA GLU A 133 -11.94 4.73 -17.58
C GLU A 133 -13.18 5.49 -17.12
N LEU A 134 -13.43 5.51 -15.81
CA LEU A 134 -14.57 6.23 -15.22
C LEU A 134 -14.14 7.65 -14.83
N PRO A 135 -15.07 8.62 -14.81
CA PRO A 135 -14.77 9.95 -14.29
C PRO A 135 -14.24 9.87 -12.86
N PHE A 136 -13.21 10.66 -12.53
CA PHE A 136 -12.55 10.62 -11.22
C PHE A 136 -13.51 10.85 -10.06
N GLU A 137 -14.48 11.75 -10.23
CA GLU A 137 -15.52 12.03 -9.25
C GLU A 137 -16.34 10.78 -8.87
N GLU A 138 -16.60 9.88 -9.82
CA GLU A 138 -17.34 8.64 -9.58
C GLU A 138 -16.56 7.71 -8.64
N LEU A 139 -15.23 7.73 -8.74
CA LEU A 139 -14.35 6.88 -7.96
C LEU A 139 -14.31 7.27 -6.48
N LEU A 140 -14.59 8.54 -6.16
CA LEU A 140 -14.60 9.05 -4.80
C LEU A 140 -15.97 8.91 -4.12
N LYS A 141 -17.06 8.69 -4.87
CA LYS A 141 -18.44 8.59 -4.30
C LYS A 141 -18.57 7.57 -3.17
N PRO A 142 -17.98 6.35 -3.24
CA PRO A 142 -18.06 5.41 -2.13
C PRO A 142 -17.38 5.93 -0.85
N ALA A 143 -16.20 6.55 -0.97
CA ALA A 143 -15.48 7.13 0.16
C ALA A 143 -16.26 8.30 0.78
N ILE A 144 -16.78 9.21 -0.03
CA ILE A 144 -17.64 10.33 0.40
C ILE A 144 -18.86 9.78 1.15
N LYS A 145 -19.53 8.76 0.61
CA LYS A 145 -20.67 8.13 1.24
C LYS A 145 -20.35 7.56 2.62
N TYR A 146 -19.24 6.84 2.76
CA TYR A 146 -18.84 6.28 4.06
C TYR A 146 -18.42 7.38 5.05
N ALA A 147 -17.77 8.42 4.60
CA ALA A 147 -17.44 9.56 5.46
C ALA A 147 -18.69 10.31 5.95
N GLU A 148 -19.68 10.56 5.08
CA GLU A 148 -20.92 11.27 5.44
C GLU A 148 -21.89 10.45 6.29
N LYS A 149 -22.19 9.23 5.81
CA LYS A 149 -23.22 8.39 6.45
C LYS A 149 -22.65 7.60 7.62
N GLY A 150 -21.35 7.45 7.67
CA GLY A 150 -20.61 6.68 8.65
C GLY A 150 -20.48 5.20 8.29
N PHE A 151 -19.58 4.56 9.00
CA PHE A 151 -19.33 3.13 8.96
C PHE A 151 -19.12 2.58 10.39
N TYR A 152 -19.34 1.29 10.56
CA TYR A 152 -19.11 0.64 11.84
C TYR A 152 -17.65 0.25 12.00
N ILE A 153 -17.01 0.72 13.09
CA ILE A 153 -15.59 0.46 13.37
C ILE A 153 -15.36 -1.03 13.64
N LEU A 154 -14.38 -1.60 12.97
CA LEU A 154 -13.96 -2.99 13.19
C LEU A 154 -13.10 -3.13 14.45
N PRO A 155 -13.02 -4.33 15.07
CA PRO A 155 -12.28 -4.55 16.32
C PRO A 155 -10.83 -4.09 16.27
N GLY A 156 -10.10 -4.42 15.20
CA GLY A 156 -8.69 -4.01 15.04
C GLY A 156 -8.48 -2.50 14.94
N GLU A 157 -9.40 -1.80 14.28
CA GLU A 157 -9.38 -0.34 14.18
C GLU A 157 -9.69 0.30 15.54
N ALA A 158 -10.69 -0.22 16.28
CA ALA A 158 -11.02 0.25 17.62
C ALA A 158 -9.84 0.15 18.60
N GLU A 159 -9.10 -0.96 18.58
CA GLU A 159 -7.91 -1.12 19.43
C GLU A 159 -6.79 -0.13 19.09
N ARG A 160 -6.59 0.16 17.79
CA ARG A 160 -5.62 1.17 17.35
C ARG A 160 -6.07 2.58 17.76
N HIS A 161 -7.34 2.94 17.61
CA HIS A 161 -7.89 4.19 18.12
C HIS A 161 -7.62 4.35 19.62
N LYS A 162 -7.98 3.34 20.41
CA LYS A 162 -7.77 3.32 21.87
C LYS A 162 -6.30 3.53 22.24
N SER A 163 -5.38 2.90 21.52
CA SER A 163 -3.94 3.02 21.80
C SER A 163 -3.36 4.41 21.57
N ALA A 164 -4.05 5.27 20.78
CA ALA A 164 -3.57 6.59 20.38
C ALA A 164 -4.30 7.75 21.09
N VAL A 165 -5.35 7.51 21.87
CA VAL A 165 -6.23 8.56 22.46
C VAL A 165 -5.43 9.67 23.12
N SER A 166 -4.45 9.32 24.00
CA SER A 166 -3.68 10.33 24.75
C SER A 166 -2.87 11.25 23.86
N GLU A 167 -2.43 10.75 22.69
CA GLU A 167 -1.62 11.53 21.74
C GLU A 167 -2.50 12.38 20.82
N ILE A 168 -3.58 11.81 20.30
CA ILE A 168 -4.47 12.55 19.38
C ILE A 168 -5.28 13.64 20.08
N ASN A 169 -5.54 13.52 21.39
CA ASN A 169 -6.15 14.60 22.18
C ASN A 169 -5.26 15.86 22.29
N LYS A 170 -3.97 15.77 21.99
CA LYS A 170 -3.06 16.92 22.02
C LYS A 170 -3.20 17.82 20.79
N SER A 171 -3.76 17.33 19.70
CA SER A 171 -4.01 18.07 18.46
C SER A 171 -5.50 18.28 18.27
N LYS A 172 -5.93 19.56 18.19
CA LYS A 172 -7.35 19.87 17.99
C LYS A 172 -7.90 19.23 16.71
N GLY A 173 -7.19 19.34 15.60
CA GLY A 173 -7.62 18.74 14.32
C GLY A 173 -7.78 17.21 14.40
N MET A 174 -6.88 16.53 15.15
CA MET A 174 -7.00 15.09 15.39
C MET A 174 -8.18 14.72 16.28
N ALA A 175 -8.35 15.45 17.40
CA ALA A 175 -9.45 15.21 18.33
C ALA A 175 -10.80 15.41 17.64
N ASP A 176 -10.97 16.50 16.90
CA ASP A 176 -12.20 16.83 16.17
C ASP A 176 -12.52 15.76 15.09
N ALA A 177 -11.51 15.20 14.46
CA ALA A 177 -11.68 14.21 13.37
C ALA A 177 -11.92 12.77 13.86
N PHE A 178 -11.30 12.36 14.98
CA PHE A 178 -11.19 10.94 15.32
C PHE A 178 -11.62 10.57 16.75
N LEU A 179 -12.05 11.52 17.58
CA LEU A 179 -12.57 11.27 18.92
C LEU A 179 -14.04 11.65 19.04
N LYS A 180 -14.69 11.09 20.04
CA LYS A 180 -16.04 11.54 20.45
C LYS A 180 -15.96 12.89 21.15
N SER A 181 -17.07 13.58 21.29
CA SER A 181 -17.16 14.90 21.92
C SER A 181 -16.69 14.93 23.38
N ASP A 182 -16.68 13.77 24.06
CA ASP A 182 -16.14 13.61 25.40
C ASP A 182 -14.62 13.30 25.44
N GLY A 183 -13.96 13.28 24.29
CA GLY A 183 -12.54 12.96 24.14
C GLY A 183 -12.21 11.48 24.18
N SER A 184 -13.20 10.61 24.25
CA SER A 184 -12.99 9.15 24.24
C SER A 184 -12.87 8.60 22.81
N SER A 185 -12.20 7.44 22.66
CA SER A 185 -12.12 6.72 21.39
C SER A 185 -13.44 6.02 21.05
N PHE A 186 -13.66 5.80 19.76
CA PHE A 186 -14.69 4.89 19.31
C PHE A 186 -14.32 3.44 19.65
N VAL A 187 -15.33 2.61 19.95
CA VAL A 187 -15.17 1.18 20.18
C VAL A 187 -15.74 0.36 19.02
N SER A 188 -15.39 -0.91 18.98
CA SER A 188 -15.86 -1.83 17.94
C SER A 188 -17.41 -1.85 17.86
N GLY A 189 -17.92 -1.71 16.64
CA GLY A 189 -19.35 -1.67 16.36
C GLY A 189 -20.01 -0.30 16.55
N GLU A 190 -19.29 0.73 17.00
CA GLU A 190 -19.79 2.10 16.99
C GLU A 190 -19.72 2.71 15.58
N LEU A 191 -20.64 3.62 15.29
CA LEU A 191 -20.71 4.34 14.02
C LEU A 191 -19.81 5.57 14.05
N LEU A 192 -18.75 5.57 13.22
CA LEU A 192 -17.91 6.74 12.99
C LEU A 192 -18.42 7.49 11.75
N ARG A 193 -18.65 8.80 11.89
CA ARG A 193 -18.90 9.73 10.79
C ARG A 193 -17.80 10.76 10.72
N GLN A 194 -17.41 11.12 9.49
CA GLN A 194 -16.32 12.07 9.22
C GLN A 194 -16.81 13.16 8.25
N PRO A 195 -17.77 14.01 8.65
CA PRO A 195 -18.38 14.99 7.74
C PRO A 195 -17.38 16.01 7.20
N VAL A 196 -16.37 16.35 7.97
CA VAL A 196 -15.28 17.24 7.55
C VAL A 196 -14.45 16.58 6.44
N LEU A 197 -14.05 15.31 6.63
CA LEU A 197 -13.34 14.54 5.59
C LEU A 197 -14.20 14.38 4.32
N ALA A 198 -15.52 14.20 4.47
CA ALA A 198 -16.42 14.11 3.33
C ALA A 198 -16.42 15.41 2.50
N HIS A 199 -16.34 16.57 3.15
CA HIS A 199 -16.22 17.85 2.45
C HIS A 199 -14.90 17.95 1.68
N THR A 200 -13.78 17.61 2.31
CA THR A 200 -12.45 17.57 1.65
C THR A 200 -12.46 16.61 0.45
N LEU A 201 -13.04 15.42 0.59
CA LEU A 201 -13.15 14.44 -0.51
C LEU A 201 -14.02 14.97 -1.67
N LYS A 202 -15.05 15.77 -1.41
CA LYS A 202 -15.85 16.41 -2.48
C LYS A 202 -15.04 17.44 -3.25
N GLN A 203 -14.27 18.28 -2.56
CA GLN A 203 -13.38 19.24 -3.24
C GLN A 203 -12.36 18.51 -4.16
N ILE A 204 -11.79 17.39 -3.67
CA ILE A 204 -10.88 16.56 -4.48
C ILE A 204 -11.64 15.88 -5.64
N ALA A 205 -12.89 15.49 -5.45
CA ALA A 205 -13.69 14.90 -6.52
C ALA A 205 -14.02 15.92 -7.61
N ASP A 206 -14.30 17.16 -7.24
CA ASP A 206 -14.70 18.23 -8.15
C ASP A 206 -13.50 18.79 -8.96
N ASP A 207 -12.34 18.98 -8.31
CA ASP A 207 -11.19 19.71 -8.87
C ASP A 207 -9.92 18.83 -9.03
N GLY A 208 -10.01 17.52 -8.76
CA GLY A 208 -8.87 16.59 -8.91
C GLY A 208 -7.74 16.85 -7.90
N ALA A 209 -6.51 16.53 -8.33
CA ALA A 209 -5.33 16.72 -7.50
C ALA A 209 -5.04 18.20 -7.19
N ASP A 210 -5.42 19.11 -8.06
CA ASP A 210 -5.18 20.55 -7.89
C ASP A 210 -5.86 21.10 -6.62
N ALA A 211 -7.05 20.56 -6.27
CA ALA A 211 -7.71 20.88 -5.00
C ALA A 211 -6.80 20.65 -3.79
N PHE A 212 -5.98 19.57 -3.85
CA PHE A 212 -5.13 19.15 -2.75
C PHE A 212 -3.77 19.84 -2.73
N TYR A 213 -3.19 20.15 -3.90
CA TYR A 213 -1.82 20.66 -4.01
C TYR A 213 -1.73 22.18 -4.29
N GLU A 214 -2.76 22.79 -4.87
CA GLU A 214 -2.75 24.21 -5.27
C GLU A 214 -3.93 24.99 -4.68
N GLY A 215 -5.04 24.31 -4.34
CA GLY A 215 -6.30 24.90 -3.91
C GLY A 215 -6.34 25.37 -2.45
N GLU A 216 -7.55 25.48 -1.92
CA GLU A 216 -7.78 25.90 -0.53
C GLU A 216 -7.26 24.86 0.47
N ILE A 217 -7.33 23.57 0.14
CA ILE A 217 -6.78 22.48 0.98
C ILE A 217 -5.28 22.70 1.18
N ALA A 218 -4.51 22.99 0.11
CA ALA A 218 -3.08 23.24 0.17
C ALA A 218 -2.74 24.42 1.08
N LYS A 219 -3.47 25.53 0.95
CA LYS A 219 -3.28 26.74 1.77
C LYS A 219 -3.51 26.46 3.25
N LEU A 220 -4.62 25.78 3.58
CA LEU A 220 -4.93 25.41 4.96
C LEU A 220 -3.89 24.44 5.54
N MET A 221 -3.43 23.45 4.77
CA MET A 221 -2.37 22.53 5.18
C MET A 221 -1.07 23.28 5.47
N SER A 222 -0.58 24.05 4.51
CA SER A 222 0.69 24.76 4.63
C SER A 222 0.68 25.73 5.82
N GLN A 223 -0.38 26.54 5.94
CA GLN A 223 -0.49 27.51 7.04
C GLN A 223 -0.47 26.83 8.40
N ASP A 224 -1.31 25.80 8.61
CA ASP A 224 -1.39 25.09 9.89
C ASP A 224 -0.08 24.35 10.22
N ILE A 225 0.54 23.71 9.21
CA ILE A 225 1.80 23.00 9.40
C ILE A 225 2.91 23.95 9.83
N ILE A 226 3.07 25.10 9.16
CA ILE A 226 4.08 26.11 9.48
C ILE A 226 3.82 26.76 10.84
N ASP A 227 2.58 27.14 11.14
CA ASP A 227 2.20 27.76 12.41
C ASP A 227 2.47 26.87 13.62
N ASN A 228 2.47 25.55 13.41
CA ASN A 228 2.75 24.54 14.44
C ASN A 228 4.18 23.98 14.38
N GLY A 229 5.11 24.64 13.68
CA GLY A 229 6.53 24.30 13.66
C GLY A 229 6.91 23.12 12.76
N GLY A 230 6.08 22.82 11.75
CA GLY A 230 6.43 21.94 10.63
C GLY A 230 7.14 22.70 9.51
N PHE A 231 7.34 22.06 8.36
CA PHE A 231 8.20 22.56 7.30
C PHE A 231 7.54 22.61 5.91
N VAL A 232 6.35 22.02 5.73
CA VAL A 232 5.69 21.94 4.42
C VAL A 232 5.09 23.30 4.07
N THR A 233 5.66 23.94 3.06
CA THR A 233 5.17 25.21 2.50
C THR A 233 4.16 24.96 1.38
N LEU A 234 3.45 26.02 0.95
CA LEU A 234 2.59 25.94 -0.23
C LEU A 234 3.40 25.55 -1.48
N GLN A 235 4.61 26.11 -1.63
CA GLN A 235 5.48 25.77 -2.75
C GLN A 235 5.91 24.30 -2.75
N ASP A 236 6.18 23.69 -1.59
CA ASP A 236 6.47 22.25 -1.50
C ASP A 236 5.28 21.39 -1.94
N LEU A 237 4.06 21.88 -1.79
CA LEU A 237 2.84 21.20 -2.27
C LEU A 237 2.71 21.37 -3.79
N GLU A 238 2.80 22.60 -4.30
CA GLU A 238 2.69 22.94 -5.72
C GLU A 238 3.76 22.25 -6.58
N ASP A 239 4.98 22.11 -6.06
CA ASP A 239 6.11 21.47 -6.75
C ASP A 239 6.08 19.94 -6.69
N TYR A 240 5.19 19.34 -5.90
CA TYR A 240 5.17 17.90 -5.72
C TYR A 240 4.79 17.15 -7.01
N GLN A 241 5.60 16.17 -7.41
CA GLN A 241 5.37 15.33 -8.57
C GLN A 241 5.55 13.85 -8.20
N VAL A 242 4.77 12.97 -8.80
CA VAL A 242 5.01 11.53 -8.72
C VAL A 242 6.27 11.17 -9.51
N LEU A 243 7.11 10.34 -8.91
CA LEU A 243 8.29 9.84 -9.63
C LEU A 243 8.03 8.44 -10.19
N PRO A 244 8.69 8.05 -11.29
CA PRO A 244 8.70 6.66 -11.72
C PRO A 244 9.18 5.74 -10.60
N GLY A 245 8.42 4.69 -10.32
CA GLY A 245 8.85 3.64 -9.41
C GLY A 245 9.95 2.81 -10.07
N ARG A 246 11.02 2.52 -9.32
CA ARG A 246 12.17 1.77 -9.82
C ARG A 246 11.84 0.28 -9.90
N TYR A 247 11.22 -0.12 -10.99
CA TYR A 247 10.79 -1.49 -11.25
C TYR A 247 11.98 -2.46 -11.31
N ILE A 248 11.83 -3.63 -10.66
CA ILE A 248 12.75 -4.75 -10.73
C ILE A 248 12.00 -6.07 -10.92
N SER A 249 12.60 -6.97 -11.69
CA SER A 249 12.14 -8.34 -11.90
C SER A 249 13.21 -9.33 -11.44
N ILE A 250 12.80 -10.29 -10.61
CA ILE A 250 13.70 -11.27 -10.02
C ILE A 250 13.28 -12.67 -10.50
N PRO A 251 14.10 -13.35 -11.30
CA PRO A 251 13.83 -14.75 -11.64
C PRO A 251 14.00 -15.63 -10.40
N TYR A 252 12.97 -16.41 -10.09
CA TYR A 252 12.98 -17.35 -8.98
C TYR A 252 12.32 -18.67 -9.39
N ARG A 253 13.10 -19.73 -9.52
CA ARG A 253 12.70 -21.01 -10.12
C ARG A 253 12.16 -20.78 -11.55
N ASP A 254 10.94 -21.22 -11.82
CA ASP A 254 10.21 -21.01 -13.07
C ASP A 254 9.20 -19.83 -13.01
N PHE A 255 9.39 -18.94 -12.03
CA PHE A 255 8.59 -17.74 -11.82
C PHE A 255 9.45 -16.48 -11.94
N ASN A 256 8.78 -15.33 -12.12
CA ASN A 256 9.37 -14.01 -11.96
C ASN A 256 8.62 -13.24 -10.86
N ILE A 257 9.39 -12.61 -9.98
CA ILE A 257 8.88 -11.77 -8.90
C ILE A 257 9.11 -10.32 -9.30
N HIS A 258 8.04 -9.53 -9.38
CA HIS A 258 8.03 -8.15 -9.82
C HIS A 258 7.75 -7.24 -8.64
N THR A 259 8.58 -6.23 -8.41
CA THR A 259 8.44 -5.27 -7.31
C THR A 259 9.19 -3.98 -7.62
N LEU A 260 9.31 -3.09 -6.62
CA LEU A 260 10.01 -1.82 -6.76
C LEU A 260 11.24 -1.77 -5.86
N ALA A 261 12.37 -1.33 -6.40
CA ALA A 261 13.58 -1.01 -5.63
C ALA A 261 13.39 0.29 -4.82
N ALA A 262 14.42 0.73 -4.13
CA ALA A 262 14.38 1.94 -3.30
C ALA A 262 13.74 3.14 -4.02
N PRO A 263 12.91 3.93 -3.29
CA PRO A 263 12.73 3.95 -1.84
C PRO A 263 11.84 2.84 -1.30
N ALA A 264 11.25 1.95 -2.14
CA ALA A 264 10.45 0.80 -1.73
C ALA A 264 11.33 -0.35 -1.20
N GLY A 265 10.68 -1.31 -0.50
CA GLY A 265 11.35 -2.43 0.17
C GLY A 265 11.71 -3.61 -0.73
N GLY A 266 11.47 -3.52 -2.05
CA GLY A 266 11.66 -4.64 -2.98
C GLY A 266 13.11 -5.08 -3.15
N GLY A 267 14.08 -4.20 -2.93
CA GLY A 267 15.50 -4.57 -2.95
C GLY A 267 15.85 -5.66 -1.93
N LEU A 268 15.25 -5.61 -0.73
CA LEU A 268 15.41 -6.65 0.29
C LEU A 268 14.79 -7.99 -0.17
N ILE A 269 13.62 -7.92 -0.81
CA ILE A 269 12.96 -9.09 -1.39
C ILE A 269 13.87 -9.72 -2.46
N ALA A 270 14.41 -8.89 -3.36
CA ALA A 270 15.31 -9.32 -4.41
C ALA A 270 16.55 -10.05 -3.87
N LYS A 271 17.29 -9.40 -2.97
CA LYS A 271 18.49 -10.01 -2.34
C LYS A 271 18.17 -11.34 -1.65
N THR A 272 17.03 -11.42 -0.96
CA THR A 272 16.64 -12.65 -0.28
C THR A 272 16.34 -13.77 -1.27
N PHE A 273 15.57 -13.52 -2.34
CA PHE A 273 15.29 -14.54 -3.35
C PHE A 273 16.52 -14.95 -4.16
N MET A 274 17.44 -14.03 -4.44
CA MET A 274 18.74 -14.37 -5.05
C MET A 274 19.51 -15.36 -4.18
N LEU A 275 19.52 -15.20 -2.84
CA LEU A 275 20.13 -16.17 -1.92
C LEU A 275 19.38 -17.49 -1.89
N LEU A 276 18.05 -17.46 -1.75
CA LEU A 276 17.22 -18.68 -1.72
C LEU A 276 17.35 -19.48 -3.01
N ASN A 277 17.57 -18.81 -4.14
CA ASN A 277 17.75 -19.45 -5.46
C ASN A 277 19.02 -20.31 -5.52
N THR A 278 19.98 -20.09 -4.63
CA THR A 278 21.22 -20.90 -4.55
C THR A 278 21.04 -22.21 -3.78
N PHE A 279 19.84 -22.51 -3.23
CA PHE A 279 19.55 -23.70 -2.43
C PHE A 279 18.39 -24.51 -3.05
N ASP A 280 18.40 -25.82 -2.85
CA ASP A 280 17.24 -26.66 -3.08
C ASP A 280 16.28 -26.58 -1.88
N VAL A 281 15.28 -25.71 -1.99
CA VAL A 281 14.34 -25.40 -0.91
C VAL A 281 13.14 -26.36 -0.90
N ALA A 282 12.75 -26.91 -2.06
CA ALA A 282 11.52 -27.71 -2.22
C ALA A 282 11.49 -28.97 -1.33
N ASN A 283 12.65 -29.56 -1.07
CA ASN A 283 12.79 -30.80 -0.29
C ASN A 283 13.17 -30.54 1.18
N MET A 284 13.09 -29.29 1.66
CA MET A 284 13.43 -28.97 3.03
C MET A 284 12.24 -29.18 3.99
N ASP A 285 12.52 -29.79 5.13
CA ASP A 285 11.59 -29.74 6.25
C ASP A 285 11.42 -28.31 6.78
N GLU A 286 10.35 -28.06 7.52
CA GLU A 286 10.00 -26.72 8.03
C GLU A 286 11.13 -26.07 8.84
N ARG A 287 11.90 -26.84 9.58
CA ARG A 287 12.99 -26.37 10.42
C ARG A 287 14.17 -25.88 9.59
N ARG A 288 14.58 -26.66 8.59
CA ARG A 288 15.64 -26.29 7.66
C ARG A 288 15.23 -25.11 6.82
N TRP A 289 14.00 -25.09 6.34
CA TRP A 289 13.43 -23.96 5.62
C TRP A 289 13.47 -22.68 6.47
N ALA A 290 12.99 -22.73 7.72
CA ALA A 290 12.99 -21.60 8.64
C ALA A 290 14.41 -21.08 8.92
N ALA A 291 15.36 -21.99 9.15
CA ALA A 291 16.77 -21.64 9.35
C ALA A 291 17.38 -20.95 8.13
N LEU A 292 17.10 -21.47 6.93
CA LEU A 292 17.58 -20.88 5.68
C LEU A 292 17.00 -19.48 5.45
N VAL A 293 15.67 -19.36 5.53
CA VAL A 293 14.96 -18.10 5.26
C VAL A 293 15.35 -17.02 6.27
N SER A 294 15.47 -17.38 7.55
CA SER A 294 15.92 -16.44 8.59
C SER A 294 17.33 -15.89 8.30
N GLN A 295 18.27 -16.75 7.96
CA GLN A 295 19.65 -16.35 7.63
C GLN A 295 19.70 -15.54 6.32
N ALA A 296 18.96 -15.96 5.29
CA ALA A 296 18.89 -15.24 4.03
C ALA A 296 18.34 -13.82 4.20
N LEU A 297 17.24 -13.67 4.98
CA LEU A 297 16.69 -12.36 5.35
C LEU A 297 17.72 -11.50 6.09
N ALA A 298 18.38 -12.07 7.08
CA ALA A 298 19.36 -11.35 7.89
C ALA A 298 20.54 -10.82 7.06
N ILE A 299 21.12 -11.66 6.19
CA ILE A 299 22.21 -11.28 5.28
C ILE A 299 21.74 -10.22 4.30
N SER A 300 20.51 -10.33 3.80
CA SER A 300 19.92 -9.35 2.89
C SER A 300 19.67 -8.00 3.58
N ILE A 301 19.20 -7.99 4.84
CA ILE A 301 19.04 -6.77 5.64
C ILE A 301 20.41 -6.09 5.83
N GLU A 302 21.44 -6.84 6.21
CA GLU A 302 22.80 -6.32 6.38
C GLU A 302 23.30 -5.67 5.08
N SER A 303 23.15 -6.37 3.93
CA SER A 303 23.55 -5.85 2.62
C SER A 303 22.80 -4.58 2.23
N MET A 304 21.52 -4.48 2.56
CA MET A 304 20.69 -3.32 2.23
C MET A 304 20.91 -2.14 3.17
N SER A 305 21.40 -2.35 4.40
CA SER A 305 21.76 -1.25 5.31
C SER A 305 22.85 -0.37 4.75
N ASP A 306 23.83 -0.98 4.07
CA ASP A 306 24.98 -0.28 3.49
C ASP A 306 24.67 0.30 2.08
N ASN A 307 23.76 -0.31 1.33
CA ASN A 307 23.53 -0.02 -0.10
C ASN A 307 22.02 0.19 -0.44
N TYR A 308 21.24 0.71 0.46
CA TYR A 308 19.77 0.84 0.25
C TYR A 308 19.41 1.70 -0.95
N TYR A 309 20.10 2.82 -1.14
CA TYR A 309 19.88 3.75 -2.24
C TYR A 309 20.74 3.44 -3.46
N GLU A 310 21.21 2.19 -3.60
CA GLU A 310 21.96 1.81 -4.81
C GLU A 310 21.18 2.23 -6.06
N LYS A 311 21.77 3.16 -6.80
CA LYS A 311 21.14 3.72 -8.00
C LYS A 311 21.28 2.80 -9.21
N ASP A 312 22.31 1.95 -9.22
CA ASP A 312 22.54 0.98 -10.26
C ASP A 312 21.81 -0.33 -9.95
N LEU A 313 20.80 -0.64 -10.75
CA LEU A 313 20.02 -1.87 -10.58
C LEU A 313 20.83 -3.12 -10.91
N ASP A 314 21.85 -3.04 -11.78
CA ASP A 314 22.73 -4.17 -12.09
C ASP A 314 23.58 -4.53 -10.88
N VAL A 315 24.05 -3.53 -10.12
CA VAL A 315 24.74 -3.75 -8.83
C VAL A 315 23.79 -4.34 -7.79
N LEU A 316 22.56 -3.85 -7.72
CA LEU A 316 21.55 -4.38 -6.81
C LEU A 316 21.23 -5.85 -7.09
N LEU A 317 21.14 -6.23 -8.37
CA LEU A 317 20.72 -7.56 -8.84
C LEU A 317 21.90 -8.46 -9.22
N ASP A 318 23.13 -8.11 -8.84
CA ASP A 318 24.34 -8.91 -9.13
C ASP A 318 24.26 -10.30 -8.49
N GLN A 319 24.17 -11.33 -9.33
CA GLN A 319 24.07 -12.74 -8.90
C GLN A 319 25.36 -13.24 -8.25
N THR A 320 26.52 -12.61 -8.50
CA THR A 320 27.80 -13.00 -7.89
C THR A 320 27.76 -12.75 -6.38
N TRP A 321 27.05 -11.70 -5.94
CA TRP A 321 26.80 -11.41 -4.54
C TRP A 321 26.14 -12.61 -3.83
N ALA A 322 25.07 -13.17 -4.37
CA ALA A 322 24.37 -14.31 -3.77
C ALA A 322 25.26 -15.55 -3.64
N SER A 323 26.09 -15.82 -4.67
CA SER A 323 27.04 -16.93 -4.66
C SER A 323 28.11 -16.76 -3.58
N LYS A 324 28.56 -15.53 -3.32
CA LYS A 324 29.51 -15.20 -2.26
C LYS A 324 28.86 -15.34 -0.88
N GLU A 325 27.69 -14.73 -0.67
CA GLU A 325 27.00 -14.68 0.62
C GLU A 325 26.42 -16.05 1.03
N ARG A 326 26.13 -16.93 0.07
CA ARG A 326 25.71 -18.31 0.33
C ARG A 326 26.62 -19.02 1.33
N LYS A 327 27.93 -18.75 1.30
CA LYS A 327 28.92 -19.39 2.18
C LYS A 327 28.75 -19.03 3.66
N ARG A 328 28.01 -17.98 3.96
CA ARG A 328 27.70 -17.55 5.34
C ARG A 328 26.52 -18.32 5.92
N ILE A 329 25.72 -18.98 5.08
CA ILE A 329 24.52 -19.69 5.53
C ILE A 329 24.90 -21.08 6.04
N SER A 330 24.62 -21.35 7.30
CA SER A 330 24.85 -22.62 7.95
C SER A 330 23.55 -23.41 8.14
N MET A 331 23.49 -24.60 7.56
CA MET A 331 22.28 -25.44 7.60
C MET A 331 22.32 -26.42 8.81
N PRO A 332 21.23 -26.54 9.57
CA PRO A 332 21.17 -27.52 10.67
C PRO A 332 21.25 -28.96 10.11
N ARG A 333 21.97 -29.84 10.81
CA ARG A 333 22.01 -31.28 10.51
C ARG A 333 20.64 -31.91 10.81
N SER A 334 20.21 -32.88 10.03
CA SER A 334 18.83 -33.39 9.96
C SER A 334 18.29 -34.09 11.21
N SER A 335 19.06 -34.25 12.30
CA SER A 335 18.65 -35.14 13.41
C SER A 335 19.00 -34.65 14.83
N SER A 336 19.48 -33.45 15.05
CA SER A 336 19.87 -33.00 16.40
C SER A 336 18.94 -31.93 16.96
N SER A 337 18.63 -32.04 18.25
CA SER A 337 17.93 -31.04 19.04
C SER A 337 18.52 -29.64 18.81
N VAL A 338 17.72 -28.69 18.31
CA VAL A 338 18.12 -27.29 18.21
C VAL A 338 18.05 -26.70 19.61
N ARG A 339 19.18 -26.60 20.25
CA ARG A 339 19.45 -25.50 21.15
C ARG A 339 19.81 -24.30 20.28
N SER A 340 19.14 -23.17 20.47
CA SER A 340 19.28 -21.88 19.75
C SER A 340 20.23 -21.89 18.53
N LEU A 341 19.71 -21.47 17.37
CA LEU A 341 20.59 -21.11 16.25
C LEU A 341 21.36 -19.85 16.69
N ASP A 342 22.58 -20.05 17.19
CA ASP A 342 23.53 -18.94 17.34
C ASP A 342 23.96 -18.49 15.95
N ILE A 343 23.17 -17.58 15.38
CA ILE A 343 23.56 -16.86 14.18
C ILE A 343 24.49 -15.74 14.66
N SER A 344 25.79 -15.97 14.58
CA SER A 344 26.76 -14.91 14.86
C SER A 344 26.73 -13.91 13.70
N PHE A 345 26.15 -12.76 13.92
CA PHE A 345 26.22 -11.64 12.99
C PHE A 345 27.50 -10.85 13.24
N SER A 346 28.22 -10.51 12.20
CA SER A 346 29.46 -9.74 12.27
C SER A 346 29.26 -8.27 12.68
N LYS A 347 28.01 -7.79 12.60
CA LYS A 347 27.61 -6.43 13.02
C LYS A 347 26.31 -6.52 13.81
N LYS A 348 26.11 -5.64 14.80
CA LYS A 348 24.78 -5.37 15.37
C LYS A 348 23.88 -4.84 14.26
N PHE A 349 22.76 -5.52 14.01
CA PHE A 349 21.77 -5.00 13.08
C PHE A 349 21.27 -3.64 13.55
N ASP A 350 21.40 -2.64 12.71
CA ASP A 350 20.61 -1.45 12.87
C ASP A 350 19.21 -1.74 12.31
N THR A 351 18.35 -2.30 13.19
CA THR A 351 16.93 -2.55 12.87
C THR A 351 16.13 -1.26 12.71
N ASN A 352 16.76 -0.11 12.95
CA ASN A 352 16.12 1.21 12.83
C ASN A 352 16.06 1.71 11.38
N TRP A 353 16.54 0.91 10.42
CA TRP A 353 16.64 1.35 9.02
C TRP A 353 15.29 1.61 8.32
N VAL A 354 14.15 1.13 8.85
CA VAL A 354 12.82 1.27 8.22
C VAL A 354 11.69 1.52 9.23
N GLY A 355 11.95 2.17 10.35
CA GLY A 355 10.90 2.52 11.32
C GLY A 355 10.65 1.47 12.41
N GLU A 356 9.91 1.86 13.43
CA GLU A 356 9.68 1.06 14.64
C GLU A 356 8.75 -0.15 14.41
N PRO A 357 8.85 -1.20 15.23
CA PRO A 357 7.83 -2.23 15.34
C PRO A 357 6.48 -1.60 15.68
N GLY A 358 5.46 -1.82 14.84
CA GLY A 358 4.15 -1.21 15.01
C GLY A 358 3.79 -0.16 13.95
N ALA A 359 4.62 0.02 12.91
CA ALA A 359 4.21 0.75 11.72
C ALA A 359 3.01 0.07 11.06
N HIS A 360 2.01 0.85 10.71
CA HIS A 360 0.74 0.40 10.16
C HIS A 360 0.63 0.83 8.70
N THR A 361 -0.06 0.02 7.91
CA THR A 361 -0.05 0.14 6.45
C THR A 361 -1.28 -0.58 5.91
N SER A 362 -1.88 -0.09 4.85
CA SER A 362 -2.90 -0.82 4.09
C SER A 362 -2.33 -1.25 2.74
N HIS A 363 -2.56 -2.51 2.39
CA HIS A 363 -2.22 -3.05 1.09
C HIS A 363 -3.46 -3.61 0.41
N PHE A 364 -3.52 -3.46 -0.91
CA PHE A 364 -4.58 -4.06 -1.71
C PHE A 364 -4.10 -4.38 -3.12
N VAL A 365 -4.84 -5.26 -3.76
CA VAL A 365 -4.67 -5.61 -5.17
C VAL A 365 -6.00 -5.57 -5.89
N THR A 366 -5.98 -5.16 -7.16
CA THR A 366 -7.09 -5.21 -8.09
C THR A 366 -6.60 -5.82 -9.40
N ALA A 367 -7.45 -6.60 -10.07
CA ALA A 367 -7.14 -7.16 -11.38
C ALA A 367 -8.44 -7.41 -12.16
N ASP A 368 -8.40 -7.26 -13.49
CA ASP A 368 -9.55 -7.51 -14.36
C ASP A 368 -9.26 -8.46 -15.51
N CYS A 369 -10.29 -8.75 -16.28
CA CYS A 369 -10.24 -9.71 -17.39
C CYS A 369 -9.37 -9.25 -18.56
N SER A 370 -9.03 -7.97 -18.67
CA SER A 370 -8.08 -7.46 -19.68
C SER A 370 -6.64 -7.85 -19.36
N GLY A 371 -6.37 -8.24 -18.11
CA GLY A 371 -5.03 -8.46 -17.58
C GLY A 371 -4.40 -7.22 -16.95
N LEU A 372 -5.13 -6.09 -16.93
CA LEU A 372 -4.75 -4.92 -16.15
C LEU A 372 -4.85 -5.25 -14.67
N ALA A 373 -3.81 -4.94 -13.91
CA ALA A 373 -3.77 -5.22 -12.48
C ALA A 373 -2.94 -4.18 -11.72
N VAL A 374 -3.35 -3.88 -10.50
CA VAL A 374 -2.66 -2.95 -9.60
C VAL A 374 -2.35 -3.66 -8.29
N SER A 375 -1.12 -3.54 -7.81
CA SER A 375 -0.70 -3.88 -6.45
C SER A 375 -0.21 -2.60 -5.80
N LEU A 376 -0.92 -2.12 -4.76
CA LEU A 376 -0.65 -0.83 -4.14
C LEU A 376 -0.55 -0.97 -2.62
N THR A 377 0.46 -0.30 -2.08
CA THR A 377 0.64 -0.20 -0.62
C THR A 377 0.67 1.27 -0.23
N GLN A 378 -0.25 1.68 0.65
CA GLN A 378 -0.36 3.04 1.18
C GLN A 378 -0.21 3.09 2.70
N THR A 379 0.30 4.20 3.23
CA THR A 379 0.57 4.32 4.66
C THR A 379 0.71 5.78 5.10
N ILE A 380 0.38 6.01 6.37
CA ILE A 380 0.77 7.23 7.11
C ILE A 380 1.88 6.94 8.14
N GLY A 381 2.38 5.70 8.21
CA GLY A 381 3.47 5.30 9.11
C GLY A 381 2.97 4.69 10.42
N PRO A 382 3.29 5.25 11.61
CA PRO A 382 2.74 4.81 12.89
C PRO A 382 1.21 4.96 12.95
N VAL A 383 0.57 4.41 14.00
CA VAL A 383 -0.87 4.64 14.25
C VAL A 383 -1.19 6.13 14.22
N PHE A 384 -2.10 6.54 13.33
CA PHE A 384 -2.43 7.93 13.05
C PHE A 384 -1.24 8.80 12.61
N GLY A 385 -0.22 8.21 12.02
CA GLY A 385 0.90 8.93 11.42
C GLY A 385 1.60 9.90 12.36
N ALA A 386 1.69 11.14 11.95
CA ALA A 386 2.25 12.24 12.71
C ALA A 386 1.41 12.63 13.94
N LYS A 387 0.20 12.07 14.09
CA LYS A 387 -0.79 12.46 15.11
C LYS A 387 -1.08 13.96 15.08
N ALA A 388 -1.05 14.51 13.89
CA ALA A 388 -1.40 15.88 13.55
C ALA A 388 -2.36 15.88 12.36
N ALA A 389 -3.32 16.78 12.40
CA ALA A 389 -4.31 17.00 11.35
C ALA A 389 -4.67 18.49 11.35
N THR A 390 -4.77 19.07 10.18
CA THR A 390 -5.24 20.45 10.04
C THR A 390 -6.74 20.54 10.36
N PRO A 391 -7.16 21.45 11.23
CA PRO A 391 -8.58 21.69 11.47
C PRO A 391 -9.35 21.91 10.16
N ASN A 392 -10.57 21.39 10.08
CA ASN A 392 -11.46 21.47 8.92
C ASN A 392 -11.04 20.67 7.67
N LEU A 393 -9.99 19.82 7.74
CA LEU A 393 -9.65 18.91 6.64
C LEU A 393 -9.98 17.43 6.92
N GLY A 394 -9.97 17.00 8.19
CA GLY A 394 -10.48 15.71 8.62
C GLY A 394 -9.60 14.48 8.34
N PHE A 395 -8.32 14.66 7.98
CA PHE A 395 -7.37 13.58 7.76
C PHE A 395 -6.06 13.80 8.53
N ALA A 396 -5.37 12.69 8.83
CA ALA A 396 -4.06 12.69 9.49
C ALA A 396 -2.91 12.72 8.47
N TYR A 397 -1.79 13.33 8.84
CA TYR A 397 -0.57 13.33 8.06
C TYR A 397 0.34 12.14 8.35
N ALA A 398 1.11 11.72 7.36
CA ALA A 398 2.15 10.73 7.56
C ALA A 398 3.28 11.27 8.44
N ALA A 399 3.72 10.49 9.42
CA ALA A 399 5.01 10.71 10.06
C ALA A 399 6.11 10.23 9.12
N THR A 400 6.93 11.13 8.64
CA THR A 400 7.97 10.82 7.66
C THR A 400 9.35 11.18 8.16
N MET A 401 9.50 12.33 8.77
CA MET A 401 10.77 12.84 9.30
C MET A 401 10.91 12.52 10.78
N GLY A 402 12.09 12.75 11.31
CA GLY A 402 12.34 12.61 12.74
C GLY A 402 12.66 11.19 13.20
N GLY A 403 12.23 10.86 14.43
CA GLY A 403 12.58 9.61 15.09
C GLY A 403 12.07 8.35 14.40
N TYR A 404 11.05 8.46 13.57
CA TYR A 404 10.49 7.35 12.80
C TYR A 404 11.43 6.86 11.69
N LEU A 405 12.21 7.76 11.09
CA LEU A 405 13.21 7.45 10.07
C LEU A 405 14.62 7.83 10.57
N ARG A 406 15.12 7.13 11.56
CA ARG A 406 16.39 7.44 12.22
C ARG A 406 17.62 7.25 11.36
N THR A 407 17.54 6.53 10.26
CA THR A 407 18.70 6.14 9.46
C THR A 407 18.58 6.63 8.03
N GLY A 408 19.67 7.15 7.53
CA GLY A 408 19.83 7.70 6.19
C GLY A 408 19.81 9.22 6.15
N PRO A 409 20.27 9.80 5.05
CA PRO A 409 20.20 11.23 4.84
C PRO A 409 18.72 11.65 4.80
N GLN A 410 18.39 12.73 5.48
CA GLN A 410 17.12 13.43 5.38
C GLN A 410 17.43 14.74 4.67
N ILE A 411 17.51 14.69 3.37
CA ILE A 411 17.90 15.80 2.49
C ILE A 411 16.62 16.37 1.87
N PRO A 412 16.44 17.69 1.88
CA PRO A 412 15.33 18.33 1.18
C PRO A 412 15.18 17.84 -0.28
N GLY A 413 13.95 17.61 -0.72
CA GLY A 413 13.62 17.07 -2.03
C GLY A 413 13.79 15.55 -2.17
N GLU A 414 14.37 14.85 -1.19
CA GLU A 414 14.46 13.39 -1.22
C GLU A 414 13.19 12.71 -0.70
N ARG A 415 12.99 11.46 -1.16
CA ARG A 415 11.93 10.58 -0.68
C ARG A 415 12.50 9.52 0.24
N PRO A 416 12.16 9.55 1.53
CA PRO A 416 12.69 8.61 2.50
C PRO A 416 12.34 7.17 2.16
N ARG A 417 13.26 6.27 2.50
CA ARG A 417 13.08 4.83 2.31
C ARG A 417 11.89 4.29 3.11
N THR A 418 11.32 3.22 2.61
CA THR A 418 10.18 2.53 3.22
C THR A 418 10.31 1.02 3.08
N ALA A 419 9.66 0.27 3.97
CA ALA A 419 9.54 -1.18 3.83
C ALA A 419 8.37 -1.59 2.94
N ILE A 420 7.48 -0.67 2.54
CA ILE A 420 6.34 -1.02 1.67
C ILE A 420 6.86 -1.57 0.35
N ALA A 421 6.25 -2.67 -0.09
CA ALA A 421 6.70 -3.40 -1.26
C ALA A 421 5.48 -4.08 -1.92
N PRO A 422 4.84 -3.43 -2.88
CA PRO A 422 3.84 -4.09 -3.71
C PRO A 422 4.53 -5.12 -4.62
N VAL A 423 3.90 -6.29 -4.80
CA VAL A 423 4.51 -7.41 -5.52
C VAL A 423 3.51 -8.09 -6.45
N PHE A 424 3.98 -8.48 -7.63
CA PHE A 424 3.39 -9.51 -8.47
C PHE A 424 4.34 -10.69 -8.62
N VAL A 425 3.79 -11.89 -8.75
CA VAL A 425 4.52 -13.08 -9.18
C VAL A 425 3.88 -13.59 -10.46
N THR A 426 4.70 -13.83 -11.48
CA THR A 426 4.24 -14.37 -12.76
C THR A 426 4.89 -15.72 -13.06
N LYS A 427 4.14 -16.54 -13.82
CA LYS A 427 4.64 -17.75 -14.48
C LYS A 427 4.15 -17.73 -15.92
N ASN A 428 5.05 -17.90 -16.88
CA ASN A 428 4.71 -17.81 -18.31
C ASN A 428 3.94 -16.52 -18.66
N ASN A 429 4.43 -15.39 -18.14
CA ASN A 429 3.85 -14.05 -18.28
C ASN A 429 2.40 -13.88 -17.75
N LYS A 430 1.89 -14.82 -16.95
CA LYS A 430 0.58 -14.71 -16.30
C LYS A 430 0.77 -14.45 -14.80
N ILE A 431 0.00 -13.51 -14.25
CA ILE A 431 -0.02 -13.30 -12.79
C ILE A 431 -0.57 -14.57 -12.13
N VAL A 432 0.21 -15.13 -11.22
CA VAL A 432 -0.20 -16.27 -10.38
C VAL A 432 -0.38 -15.87 -8.93
N LEU A 433 0.22 -14.73 -8.53
CA LEU A 433 0.11 -14.19 -7.18
C LEU A 433 0.30 -12.68 -7.24
N ALA A 434 -0.52 -11.95 -6.50
CA ALA A 434 -0.39 -10.52 -6.25
C ALA A 434 -0.51 -10.29 -4.75
N LEU A 435 0.46 -9.60 -4.14
CA LEU A 435 0.49 -9.45 -2.69
C LEU A 435 1.33 -8.25 -2.23
N GLY A 436 1.11 -7.90 -1.00
CA GLY A 436 1.92 -7.02 -0.18
C GLY A 436 1.65 -7.33 1.28
N ALA A 437 2.07 -6.48 2.18
CA ALA A 437 1.85 -6.69 3.60
C ALA A 437 1.82 -5.36 4.37
N ALA A 438 1.29 -5.42 5.59
CA ALA A 438 1.39 -4.38 6.60
C ALA A 438 2.36 -4.83 7.71
N GLY A 439 2.98 -3.88 8.45
CA GLY A 439 3.82 -4.21 9.61
C GLY A 439 5.24 -3.64 9.57
N GLY A 440 5.45 -2.52 8.88
CA GLY A 440 6.74 -1.84 8.83
C GLY A 440 7.87 -2.75 8.32
N ILE A 441 8.96 -2.83 9.06
CA ILE A 441 10.15 -3.64 8.71
C ILE A 441 9.85 -5.12 8.45
N ARG A 442 8.71 -5.64 8.92
CA ARG A 442 8.30 -7.04 8.72
C ARG A 442 7.67 -7.29 7.35
N ILE A 443 7.34 -6.24 6.60
CA ILE A 443 6.68 -6.36 5.29
C ILE A 443 7.47 -7.26 4.32
N PRO A 444 8.75 -6.98 4.01
CA PRO A 444 9.50 -7.81 3.08
C PRO A 444 9.66 -9.26 3.55
N SER A 445 9.88 -9.48 4.86
CA SER A 445 10.02 -10.85 5.38
C SER A 445 8.72 -11.64 5.31
N ALA A 446 7.56 -11.01 5.51
CA ALA A 446 6.26 -11.65 5.35
C ALA A 446 6.01 -12.05 3.88
N ILE A 447 6.33 -11.15 2.96
CA ILE A 447 6.19 -11.37 1.50
C ILE A 447 7.08 -12.53 1.05
N VAL A 448 8.37 -12.50 1.41
CA VAL A 448 9.33 -13.57 1.04
C VAL A 448 8.84 -14.93 1.53
N GLN A 449 8.41 -15.04 2.77
CA GLN A 449 7.96 -16.30 3.34
C GLN A 449 6.69 -16.83 2.68
N THR A 450 5.74 -15.94 2.37
CA THR A 450 4.51 -16.31 1.66
C THR A 450 4.83 -16.84 0.26
N ILE A 451 5.67 -16.15 -0.50
CA ILE A 451 6.06 -16.55 -1.86
C ILE A 451 6.86 -17.86 -1.83
N SER A 452 7.86 -18.00 -0.94
CA SER A 452 8.67 -19.22 -0.84
C SER A 452 7.82 -20.43 -0.44
N ARG A 453 6.88 -20.29 0.48
CA ARG A 453 5.96 -21.37 0.84
C ARG A 453 5.05 -21.77 -0.32
N PHE A 454 4.58 -20.79 -1.09
CA PHE A 454 3.75 -21.03 -2.27
C PHE A 454 4.55 -21.73 -3.39
N ILE A 455 5.74 -21.22 -3.73
CA ILE A 455 6.54 -21.72 -4.85
C ILE A 455 7.32 -22.98 -4.46
N ASP A 456 8.09 -22.95 -3.36
CA ASP A 456 9.02 -24.03 -3.02
C ASP A 456 8.34 -25.19 -2.29
N GLN A 457 7.36 -24.91 -1.42
CA GLN A 457 6.68 -25.96 -0.64
C GLN A 457 5.34 -26.38 -1.26
N GLY A 458 4.91 -25.75 -2.37
CA GLY A 458 3.64 -26.05 -3.03
C GLY A 458 2.38 -25.82 -2.18
N LYS A 459 2.48 -24.96 -1.14
CA LYS A 459 1.35 -24.64 -0.26
C LYS A 459 0.32 -23.79 -0.99
N THR A 460 -0.95 -23.99 -0.66
CA THR A 460 -2.00 -23.04 -1.05
C THR A 460 -1.72 -21.66 -0.47
N LEU A 461 -2.28 -20.61 -1.08
CA LEU A 461 -2.11 -19.24 -0.58
C LEU A 461 -2.60 -19.10 0.86
N PHE A 462 -3.73 -19.76 1.19
CA PHE A 462 -4.27 -19.76 2.56
C PHE A 462 -3.28 -20.38 3.56
N GLU A 463 -2.72 -21.56 3.26
CA GLU A 463 -1.72 -22.22 4.11
C GLU A 463 -0.44 -21.39 4.25
N ALA A 464 0.03 -20.77 3.15
CA ALA A 464 1.22 -19.93 3.16
C ALA A 464 1.04 -18.66 4.03
N ILE A 465 -0.17 -18.08 4.02
CA ILE A 465 -0.51 -16.90 4.84
C ILE A 465 -0.71 -17.30 6.31
N ALA A 466 -1.39 -18.41 6.59
CA ALA A 466 -1.70 -18.89 7.93
C ALA A 466 -0.47 -19.45 8.68
N ALA A 467 0.57 -19.84 7.96
CA ALA A 467 1.76 -20.43 8.56
C ALA A 467 2.50 -19.46 9.50
N PRO A 468 3.13 -19.96 10.57
CA PRO A 468 3.97 -19.16 11.45
C PRO A 468 5.05 -18.41 10.68
N ARG A 469 5.38 -17.20 11.13
CA ARG A 469 6.38 -16.33 10.48
C ARG A 469 7.57 -16.09 11.39
N ILE A 470 8.71 -15.93 10.74
CA ILE A 470 9.97 -15.56 11.37
C ILE A 470 10.38 -14.17 10.88
N HIS A 471 11.08 -13.44 11.75
CA HIS A 471 11.71 -12.18 11.39
C HIS A 471 13.03 -12.10 12.17
N PRO A 472 14.19 -11.91 11.48
CA PRO A 472 15.47 -11.75 12.15
C PRO A 472 15.44 -10.44 12.97
N LYS A 473 16.03 -10.48 14.17
CA LYS A 473 16.15 -9.33 15.08
C LYS A 473 17.53 -8.71 14.95
#